data_c1126cf17812e74ef337298bb940c991
#
_entry.id   c1126cf17812e74ef337298bb940c991
#
_cell.length_a   1.000
_cell.length_b   1.000
_cell.length_c   1.000
_cell.angle_alpha   90.00
_cell.angle_beta   90.00
_cell.angle_gamma   90.00
#
_symmetry.space_group_name_H-M   'P 1'
#
loop_
_entity.id
_entity.type
_entity.pdbx_description
1 polymer ?
#
loop_
_entity_poly.entity_id
_entity_poly.type
_entity_poly.pdbx_seq_one_letter_code
_entity_poly.pdbx_strand_id
1 'polypeptide(L)'
;MEFARVFIMKKLVFIIAFTFSALPAFPQQEKEVQTFLENLYGKIAEMGNTASGDYELLVDKQCSRKFREFYNEIRRWEDRTNECILHFGSGGYDLFLGCQDYFDSIRFSIGNVHKIADDKRYNATVTASFFCREYEEKEWETVRTVFVAEENGEWRIYDFQSPGEESDLEFMKKALPDIVQAGTRADTAMIANRLEKIYSKVAEIAADNRPNTETLNRYLSRQYLKLYNEVGYWEEKLGEMIIGKDCWIRLQDWNKLEYKIDCIKVTSPSKAVADVISTDTWQTPEGEKRYTSKIRLDLVFENDNWMIDDFADYNGIGGLYESDSKLYAEGIKEALELFEGTIDYMTENKQ
;
A
#
# COMPACT_ATOMS: atom_id res chain seq x y z
N MET A 1 -26.25 -72.32 17.74
CA MET A 1 -27.07 -71.22 17.14
C MET A 1 -26.79 -69.84 17.73
N GLU A 2 -26.24 -69.70 18.93
CA GLU A 2 -25.94 -68.39 19.55
C GLU A 2 -24.70 -67.67 18.96
N PHE A 3 -23.68 -68.41 18.57
CA PHE A 3 -22.46 -67.81 17.98
C PHE A 3 -22.72 -67.09 16.66
N ALA A 4 -23.65 -67.57 15.85
CA ALA A 4 -23.97 -66.95 14.57
C ALA A 4 -24.75 -65.61 14.73
N ARG A 5 -25.58 -65.50 15.80
CA ARG A 5 -26.33 -64.27 16.09
C ARG A 5 -25.42 -63.13 16.58
N VAL A 6 -24.42 -63.41 17.39
CA VAL A 6 -23.46 -62.40 17.89
C VAL A 6 -22.58 -61.86 16.77
N PHE A 7 -22.19 -62.72 15.79
CA PHE A 7 -21.37 -62.28 14.66
C PHE A 7 -22.15 -61.41 13.65
N ILE A 8 -23.42 -61.70 13.44
CA ILE A 8 -24.29 -60.88 12.57
C ILE A 8 -24.61 -59.55 13.21
N MET A 9 -24.88 -59.48 14.54
CA MET A 9 -25.07 -58.23 15.24
C MET A 9 -23.84 -57.34 15.26
N LYS A 10 -22.62 -57.90 15.45
CA LYS A 10 -21.39 -57.11 15.37
C LYS A 10 -21.10 -56.56 13.98
N LYS A 11 -21.40 -57.30 12.91
CA LYS A 11 -21.31 -56.80 11.54
C LYS A 11 -22.37 -55.74 11.23
N LEU A 12 -23.58 -55.89 11.75
CA LEU A 12 -24.66 -54.91 11.54
C LEU A 12 -24.35 -53.57 12.27
N VAL A 13 -23.82 -53.64 13.49
CA VAL A 13 -23.39 -52.43 14.25
C VAL A 13 -22.20 -51.75 13.56
N PHE A 14 -21.26 -52.53 12.97
CA PHE A 14 -20.14 -51.95 12.24
C PHE A 14 -20.57 -51.29 10.92
N ILE A 15 -21.54 -51.86 10.20
CA ILE A 15 -22.11 -51.27 8.98
C ILE A 15 -22.95 -50.03 9.31
N ILE A 16 -23.72 -50.04 10.39
CA ILE A 16 -24.44 -48.85 10.83
C ILE A 16 -23.50 -47.75 11.34
N ALA A 17 -22.43 -48.08 12.06
CA ALA A 17 -21.42 -47.12 12.48
C ALA A 17 -20.63 -46.53 11.28
N PHE A 18 -20.35 -47.34 10.24
CA PHE A 18 -19.69 -46.86 9.04
C PHE A 18 -20.58 -46.06 8.09
N THR A 19 -21.90 -46.38 8.07
CA THR A 19 -22.87 -45.58 7.30
C THR A 19 -23.22 -44.26 7.97
N PHE A 20 -23.12 -44.14 9.33
CA PHE A 20 -23.29 -42.88 10.02
C PHE A 20 -22.05 -41.98 9.97
N SER A 21 -20.82 -42.53 9.79
CA SER A 21 -19.61 -41.75 9.56
C SER A 21 -19.41 -41.32 8.09
N ALA A 22 -20.23 -41.84 7.18
CA ALA A 22 -20.24 -41.50 5.74
C ALA A 22 -21.46 -40.67 5.32
N LEU A 23 -22.21 -40.11 6.28
CA LEU A 23 -23.13 -39.02 5.94
C LEU A 23 -22.27 -37.82 5.54
N PRO A 24 -22.47 -37.27 4.33
CA PRO A 24 -21.58 -36.26 3.79
C PRO A 24 -21.54 -35.05 4.72
N ALA A 25 -20.34 -34.62 5.06
CA ALA A 25 -20.09 -33.33 5.70
C ALA A 25 -20.55 -32.13 4.84
N PHE A 26 -21.08 -32.41 3.65
CA PHE A 26 -21.53 -31.45 2.65
C PHE A 26 -22.63 -30.49 3.11
N PRO A 27 -23.70 -30.93 3.80
CA PRO A 27 -24.74 -30.01 4.25
C PRO A 27 -24.28 -29.03 5.33
N GLN A 28 -23.24 -29.39 6.10
CA GLN A 28 -22.76 -28.57 7.20
C GLN A 28 -21.96 -27.37 6.72
N GLN A 29 -21.06 -27.57 5.75
CA GLN A 29 -20.23 -26.47 5.23
C GLN A 29 -21.07 -25.46 4.41
N GLU A 30 -22.01 -25.92 3.60
CA GLU A 30 -22.95 -25.05 2.91
C GLU A 30 -23.75 -24.19 3.90
N LYS A 31 -24.19 -24.79 5.02
CA LYS A 31 -24.88 -24.07 6.09
C LYS A 31 -23.97 -23.06 6.81
N GLU A 32 -22.70 -23.38 7.00
CA GLU A 32 -21.72 -22.45 7.58
C GLU A 32 -21.49 -21.25 6.66
N VAL A 33 -21.35 -21.48 5.35
CA VAL A 33 -21.24 -20.40 4.35
C VAL A 33 -22.52 -19.58 4.29
N GLN A 34 -23.69 -20.20 4.32
CA GLN A 34 -24.98 -19.53 4.39
C GLN A 34 -25.05 -18.60 5.61
N THR A 35 -24.70 -19.12 6.79
CA THR A 35 -24.69 -18.35 8.04
C THR A 35 -23.66 -17.21 7.98
N PHE A 36 -22.49 -17.42 7.38
CA PHE A 36 -21.49 -16.37 7.17
C PHE A 36 -22.05 -15.24 6.33
N LEU A 37 -22.68 -15.55 5.20
CA LEU A 37 -23.28 -14.54 4.30
C LEU A 37 -24.46 -13.83 4.98
N GLU A 38 -25.35 -14.54 5.66
CA GLU A 38 -26.47 -13.95 6.41
C GLU A 38 -25.98 -12.95 7.47
N ASN A 39 -24.95 -13.31 8.23
CA ASN A 39 -24.36 -12.43 9.24
C ASN A 39 -23.68 -11.20 8.60
N LEU A 40 -23.00 -11.38 7.49
CA LEU A 40 -22.34 -10.28 6.78
C LEU A 40 -23.36 -9.30 6.21
N TYR A 41 -24.30 -9.79 5.42
CA TYR A 41 -25.32 -8.96 4.79
C TYR A 41 -26.34 -8.38 5.78
N GLY A 42 -26.56 -9.07 6.89
CA GLY A 42 -27.31 -8.50 8.03
C GLY A 42 -26.62 -7.26 8.60
N LYS A 43 -25.31 -7.30 8.81
CA LYS A 43 -24.54 -6.12 9.25
C LYS A 43 -24.56 -5.01 8.23
N ILE A 44 -24.42 -5.34 6.94
CA ILE A 44 -24.50 -4.34 5.85
C ILE A 44 -25.88 -3.65 5.86
N ALA A 45 -26.96 -4.41 6.04
CA ALA A 45 -28.31 -3.83 6.17
C ALA A 45 -28.45 -2.89 7.37
N GLU A 46 -27.80 -3.23 8.51
CA GLU A 46 -27.79 -2.38 9.71
C GLU A 46 -26.96 -1.10 9.51
N MET A 47 -25.91 -1.16 8.72
CA MET A 47 -25.07 0.02 8.38
C MET A 47 -25.84 1.01 7.51
N GLY A 48 -26.76 0.54 6.67
CA GLY A 48 -27.58 1.37 5.80
C GLY A 48 -26.72 2.26 4.86
N ASN A 49 -27.17 3.47 4.61
CA ASN A 49 -26.45 4.47 3.81
C ASN A 49 -25.31 5.18 4.54
N THR A 50 -24.80 4.64 5.61
CA THR A 50 -23.68 5.24 6.32
C THR A 50 -22.41 5.21 5.46
N ALA A 51 -21.64 6.27 5.59
CA ALA A 51 -20.50 6.66 4.77
C ALA A 51 -19.62 5.52 4.26
N SER A 52 -19.13 5.67 3.05
CA SER A 52 -18.24 4.77 2.29
C SER A 52 -17.05 4.17 3.06
N GLY A 53 -16.56 4.81 4.11
CA GLY A 53 -15.44 4.30 4.91
C GLY A 53 -15.71 3.00 5.67
N ASP A 54 -16.95 2.72 6.02
CA ASP A 54 -17.29 1.48 6.74
C ASP A 54 -17.28 0.25 5.81
N TYR A 55 -17.58 0.44 4.52
CA TYR A 55 -17.52 -0.64 3.54
C TYR A 55 -16.08 -1.05 3.20
N GLU A 56 -15.14 -0.12 3.16
CA GLU A 56 -13.71 -0.45 3.00
C GLU A 56 -13.20 -1.35 4.13
N LEU A 57 -13.64 -1.09 5.36
CA LEU A 57 -13.33 -1.97 6.49
C LEU A 57 -13.94 -3.38 6.33
N LEU A 58 -15.07 -3.52 5.65
CA LEU A 58 -15.64 -4.83 5.33
C LEU A 58 -14.80 -5.57 4.28
N VAL A 59 -14.32 -4.89 3.25
CA VAL A 59 -13.39 -5.50 2.28
C VAL A 59 -12.18 -6.08 3.00
N ASP A 60 -11.56 -5.31 3.88
CA ASP A 60 -10.38 -5.75 4.62
C ASP A 60 -10.64 -6.94 5.55
N LYS A 61 -11.83 -7.00 6.15
CA LYS A 61 -12.17 -8.04 7.11
C LYS A 61 -12.80 -9.29 6.49
N GLN A 62 -13.53 -9.14 5.39
CA GLN A 62 -14.38 -10.20 4.87
C GLN A 62 -13.91 -10.77 3.53
N CYS A 63 -13.06 -10.05 2.80
CA CYS A 63 -12.53 -10.54 1.54
C CYS A 63 -11.22 -11.31 1.71
N SER A 64 -10.94 -12.21 0.77
CA SER A 64 -9.70 -12.97 0.70
C SER A 64 -8.49 -12.06 0.49
N ARG A 65 -7.31 -12.50 0.91
CA ARG A 65 -6.08 -11.72 0.75
C ARG A 65 -5.86 -11.30 -0.71
N LYS A 66 -6.02 -12.23 -1.64
CA LYS A 66 -5.80 -11.95 -3.06
C LYS A 66 -6.76 -10.90 -3.61
N PHE A 67 -8.05 -10.97 -3.26
CA PHE A 67 -9.04 -9.97 -3.67
C PHE A 67 -8.67 -8.58 -3.12
N ARG A 68 -8.33 -8.50 -1.82
CA ARG A 68 -7.92 -7.24 -1.17
C ARG A 68 -6.67 -6.63 -1.78
N GLU A 69 -5.68 -7.45 -2.16
CA GLU A 69 -4.45 -6.98 -2.81
C GLU A 69 -4.77 -6.22 -4.11
N PHE A 70 -5.61 -6.77 -4.99
CA PHE A 70 -6.04 -6.08 -6.21
C PHE A 70 -6.90 -4.85 -5.93
N TYR A 71 -7.90 -4.99 -5.06
CA TYR A 71 -8.79 -3.90 -4.70
C TYR A 71 -8.02 -2.70 -4.13
N ASN A 72 -7.18 -2.93 -3.13
CA ASN A 72 -6.40 -1.88 -2.48
C ASN A 72 -5.36 -1.26 -3.43
N GLU A 73 -4.78 -2.05 -4.33
CA GLU A 73 -3.84 -1.52 -5.33
C GLU A 73 -4.55 -0.57 -6.30
N ILE A 74 -5.72 -0.97 -6.82
CA ILE A 74 -6.51 -0.11 -7.70
C ILE A 74 -6.95 1.16 -6.97
N ARG A 75 -7.50 1.06 -5.74
CA ARG A 75 -7.92 2.22 -4.95
C ARG A 75 -6.80 3.22 -4.75
N ARG A 76 -5.59 2.77 -4.44
CA ARG A 76 -4.42 3.64 -4.31
C ARG A 76 -4.10 4.40 -5.60
N TRP A 77 -4.28 3.79 -6.77
CA TRP A 77 -4.07 4.46 -8.04
C TRP A 77 -5.23 5.38 -8.41
N GLU A 78 -6.48 5.04 -8.08
CA GLU A 78 -7.64 5.92 -8.23
C GLU A 78 -7.46 7.21 -7.43
N ASP A 79 -7.06 7.10 -6.16
CA ASP A 79 -6.77 8.25 -5.31
C ASP A 79 -5.69 9.17 -5.92
N ARG A 80 -4.73 8.57 -6.66
CA ARG A 80 -3.65 9.33 -7.32
C ARG A 80 -4.05 10.01 -8.60
N THR A 81 -4.88 9.36 -9.40
CA THR A 81 -5.27 9.86 -10.72
C THR A 81 -6.53 10.71 -10.65
N ASN A 82 -7.24 10.67 -9.53
CA ASN A 82 -8.61 11.18 -9.37
C ASN A 82 -9.55 10.60 -10.44
N GLU A 83 -9.23 9.39 -10.91
CA GLU A 83 -10.07 8.61 -11.82
C GLU A 83 -10.76 7.52 -11.01
N CYS A 84 -12.03 7.32 -11.23
CA CYS A 84 -12.81 6.29 -10.55
C CYS A 84 -12.94 5.10 -11.50
N ILE A 85 -12.17 4.05 -11.28
CA ILE A 85 -12.05 2.90 -12.19
C ILE A 85 -12.72 1.66 -11.62
N LEU A 86 -12.78 1.52 -10.28
CA LEU A 86 -13.62 0.52 -9.64
C LEU A 86 -15.12 0.83 -9.81
N HIS A 87 -15.43 1.40 -10.97
CA HIS A 87 -16.78 1.44 -11.47
C HIS A 87 -17.13 0.06 -12.02
N PHE A 88 -17.55 -0.81 -11.15
CA PHE A 88 -18.15 -2.06 -11.59
C PHE A 88 -19.46 -1.74 -12.31
N GLY A 89 -19.38 -1.70 -13.66
CA GLY A 89 -20.47 -1.18 -14.47
C GLY A 89 -20.62 0.35 -14.34
N SER A 90 -21.24 1.03 -15.24
CA SER A 90 -21.31 2.49 -15.33
C SER A 90 -21.71 3.20 -14.03
N GLY A 91 -20.76 3.50 -13.16
CA GLY A 91 -21.02 4.47 -12.15
C GLY A 91 -20.59 4.20 -10.70
N GLY A 92 -19.52 3.47 -10.32
CA GLY A 92 -18.99 3.31 -8.94
C GLY A 92 -19.92 2.52 -8.03
N TYR A 93 -19.91 1.21 -8.13
CA TYR A 93 -20.72 0.36 -7.27
C TYR A 93 -20.02 0.09 -5.95
N ASP A 94 -20.81 0.08 -4.86
CA ASP A 94 -20.40 -0.67 -3.69
C ASP A 94 -20.30 -2.16 -4.03
N LEU A 95 -19.17 -2.79 -3.70
CA LEU A 95 -18.89 -4.19 -4.03
C LEU A 95 -19.97 -5.15 -3.51
N PHE A 96 -20.45 -4.90 -2.31
CA PHE A 96 -21.43 -5.76 -1.65
C PHE A 96 -22.85 -5.51 -2.12
N LEU A 97 -23.16 -4.26 -2.47
CA LEU A 97 -24.51 -3.83 -2.84
C LEU A 97 -24.79 -3.99 -4.32
N GLY A 98 -23.77 -3.82 -5.17
CA GLY A 98 -23.92 -3.79 -6.63
C GLY A 98 -24.74 -2.58 -7.10
N CYS A 99 -24.76 -1.46 -6.34
CA CYS A 99 -25.40 -0.20 -6.72
C CYS A 99 -24.65 1.00 -6.16
N GLN A 100 -24.98 2.20 -6.69
CA GLN A 100 -24.43 3.49 -6.26
C GLN A 100 -25.45 4.40 -5.60
N ASP A 101 -26.72 4.10 -5.83
CA ASP A 101 -27.77 5.04 -5.53
C ASP A 101 -28.05 5.14 -4.04
N TYR A 102 -28.52 6.32 -3.63
CA TYR A 102 -29.03 6.54 -2.30
C TYR A 102 -30.29 5.71 -2.06
N PHE A 103 -30.43 5.13 -0.87
CA PHE A 103 -31.59 4.38 -0.44
C PHE A 103 -31.92 4.67 1.04
N ASP A 104 -33.22 4.61 1.39
CA ASP A 104 -33.66 4.77 2.77
C ASP A 104 -33.57 3.46 3.55
N SER A 105 -33.75 2.34 2.88
CA SER A 105 -33.62 1.01 3.47
C SER A 105 -33.19 -0.02 2.44
N ILE A 106 -32.55 -1.06 2.93
CA ILE A 106 -32.08 -2.20 2.14
C ILE A 106 -32.47 -3.51 2.81
N ARG A 107 -32.81 -4.52 2.01
CA ARG A 107 -33.00 -5.90 2.46
C ARG A 107 -32.20 -6.82 1.58
N PHE A 108 -31.73 -7.90 2.16
CA PHE A 108 -31.02 -8.93 1.44
C PHE A 108 -31.76 -10.25 1.48
N SER A 109 -31.77 -10.96 0.36
CA SER A 109 -32.10 -12.37 0.31
C SER A 109 -30.90 -13.15 -0.23
N ILE A 110 -30.55 -14.23 0.45
CA ILE A 110 -29.44 -15.08 0.08
C ILE A 110 -30.01 -16.38 -0.45
N GLY A 111 -29.71 -16.67 -1.71
CA GLY A 111 -30.09 -17.91 -2.36
C GLY A 111 -29.31 -19.11 -1.83
N ASN A 112 -29.59 -20.29 -2.35
CA ASN A 112 -28.90 -21.50 -1.94
C ASN A 112 -27.38 -21.38 -2.21
N VAL A 113 -26.62 -21.85 -1.23
CA VAL A 113 -25.17 -22.00 -1.38
C VAL A 113 -24.89 -23.24 -2.19
N HIS A 114 -24.02 -23.11 -3.19
CA HIS A 114 -23.61 -24.21 -4.05
C HIS A 114 -22.10 -24.39 -3.99
N LYS A 115 -21.67 -25.62 -3.81
CA LYS A 115 -20.26 -25.99 -3.90
C LYS A 115 -19.79 -25.92 -5.35
N ILE A 116 -18.70 -25.21 -5.62
CA ILE A 116 -18.14 -25.03 -6.96
C ILE A 116 -17.01 -26.03 -7.23
N ALA A 117 -16.17 -26.31 -6.21
CA ALA A 117 -15.00 -27.15 -6.32
C ALA A 117 -14.68 -27.88 -5.01
N ASP A 118 -13.86 -28.91 -5.09
CA ASP A 118 -13.51 -29.75 -3.92
C ASP A 118 -12.64 -29.07 -2.87
N ASP A 119 -12.06 -27.92 -3.19
CA ASP A 119 -11.17 -27.11 -2.34
C ASP A 119 -11.91 -26.10 -1.45
N LYS A 120 -13.14 -26.44 -1.00
CA LYS A 120 -13.96 -25.58 -0.15
C LYS A 120 -14.30 -24.21 -0.76
N ARG A 121 -14.58 -24.19 -2.06
CA ARG A 121 -15.12 -23.03 -2.76
C ARG A 121 -16.61 -23.15 -3.00
N TYR A 122 -17.34 -22.09 -2.72
CA TYR A 122 -18.78 -22.01 -2.79
C TYR A 122 -19.22 -20.73 -3.48
N ASN A 123 -20.43 -20.71 -3.99
CA ASN A 123 -21.10 -19.48 -4.41
C ASN A 123 -22.53 -19.43 -3.87
N ALA A 124 -23.05 -18.22 -3.79
CA ALA A 124 -24.46 -17.97 -3.52
C ALA A 124 -24.92 -16.74 -4.30
N THR A 125 -26.16 -16.72 -4.72
CA THR A 125 -26.78 -15.53 -5.26
C THR A 125 -27.28 -14.67 -4.11
N VAL A 126 -26.90 -13.41 -4.08
CA VAL A 126 -27.37 -12.40 -3.14
C VAL A 126 -28.20 -11.39 -3.92
N THR A 127 -29.45 -11.20 -3.52
CA THR A 127 -30.34 -10.17 -4.05
C THR A 127 -30.48 -9.08 -2.99
N ALA A 128 -30.11 -7.85 -3.35
CA ALA A 128 -30.34 -6.67 -2.55
C ALA A 128 -31.56 -5.93 -3.09
N SER A 129 -32.57 -5.71 -2.25
CA SER A 129 -33.77 -4.94 -2.57
C SER A 129 -33.70 -3.61 -1.84
N PHE A 130 -33.72 -2.52 -2.61
CA PHE A 130 -33.56 -1.15 -2.13
C PHE A 130 -34.90 -0.41 -2.15
N PHE A 131 -35.08 0.46 -1.18
CA PHE A 131 -36.22 1.36 -1.12
C PHE A 131 -35.74 2.81 -0.93
N CYS A 132 -36.24 3.72 -1.76
CA CYS A 132 -35.98 5.14 -1.66
C CYS A 132 -37.28 5.96 -1.84
N ARG A 133 -37.60 6.82 -0.88
CA ARG A 133 -38.79 7.67 -0.91
C ARG A 133 -38.74 8.76 -1.93
N GLU A 134 -37.55 9.27 -2.25
CA GLU A 134 -37.34 10.33 -3.22
C GLU A 134 -37.66 9.88 -4.66
N TYR A 135 -37.62 8.60 -4.94
CA TYR A 135 -37.88 8.03 -6.28
C TYR A 135 -39.28 7.37 -6.34
N GLU A 136 -40.34 8.09 -5.93
CA GLU A 136 -41.74 7.66 -6.06
C GLU A 136 -42.06 6.28 -5.43
N GLU A 137 -41.52 5.99 -4.26
CA GLU A 137 -41.73 4.71 -3.54
C GLU A 137 -41.36 3.46 -4.36
N LYS A 138 -40.39 3.55 -5.25
CA LYS A 138 -40.01 2.47 -6.12
C LYS A 138 -38.98 1.56 -5.44
N GLU A 139 -39.32 0.27 -5.34
CA GLU A 139 -38.32 -0.76 -5.02
C GLU A 139 -37.55 -1.12 -6.29
N TRP A 140 -36.23 -1.25 -6.18
CA TRP A 140 -35.40 -1.85 -7.22
C TRP A 140 -34.49 -2.91 -6.61
N GLU A 141 -33.99 -3.81 -7.43
CA GLU A 141 -33.17 -4.93 -6.98
C GLU A 141 -31.86 -4.97 -7.76
N THR A 142 -30.80 -5.36 -7.05
CA THR A 142 -29.55 -5.81 -7.66
C THR A 142 -29.31 -7.28 -7.30
N VAL A 143 -28.70 -8.00 -8.21
CA VAL A 143 -28.39 -9.41 -8.02
C VAL A 143 -26.90 -9.61 -8.23
N ARG A 144 -26.25 -10.25 -7.26
CA ARG A 144 -24.83 -10.60 -7.37
C ARG A 144 -24.60 -12.06 -7.02
N THR A 145 -23.70 -12.70 -7.71
CA THR A 145 -23.12 -13.97 -7.29
C THR A 145 -21.91 -13.65 -6.42
N VAL A 146 -21.93 -14.16 -5.19
CA VAL A 146 -20.84 -13.99 -4.22
C VAL A 146 -20.09 -15.31 -4.13
N PHE A 147 -18.79 -15.27 -4.32
CA PHE A 147 -17.93 -16.44 -4.27
C PHE A 147 -17.16 -16.45 -2.95
N VAL A 148 -17.24 -17.57 -2.24
CA VAL A 148 -16.71 -17.75 -0.89
C VAL A 148 -15.73 -18.92 -0.84
N ALA A 149 -14.62 -18.76 -0.15
CA ALA A 149 -13.66 -19.82 0.12
C ALA A 149 -13.19 -19.80 1.58
N GLU A 150 -12.71 -20.93 2.07
CA GLU A 150 -12.03 -20.98 3.36
C GLU A 150 -10.57 -20.51 3.22
N GLU A 151 -10.19 -19.51 4.00
CA GLU A 151 -8.82 -19.01 4.09
C GLU A 151 -8.39 -18.98 5.58
N ASN A 152 -7.38 -19.76 5.92
CA ASN A 152 -6.87 -19.88 7.32
C ASN A 152 -7.93 -20.30 8.36
N GLY A 153 -8.89 -21.14 7.98
CA GLY A 153 -9.95 -21.61 8.86
C GLY A 153 -11.15 -20.67 8.98
N GLU A 154 -11.18 -19.58 8.19
CA GLU A 154 -12.29 -18.63 8.17
C GLU A 154 -12.87 -18.50 6.76
N TRP A 155 -14.18 -18.28 6.68
CA TRP A 155 -14.84 -18.00 5.40
C TRP A 155 -14.50 -16.58 4.94
N ARG A 156 -14.11 -16.45 3.65
CA ARG A 156 -13.76 -15.20 3.00
C ARG A 156 -14.41 -15.11 1.62
N ILE A 157 -14.83 -13.92 1.25
CA ILE A 157 -15.26 -13.65 -0.13
C ILE A 157 -14.02 -13.50 -1.00
N TYR A 158 -13.94 -14.26 -2.07
CA TYR A 158 -12.80 -14.15 -2.98
C TYR A 158 -13.16 -13.53 -4.34
N ASP A 159 -14.46 -13.36 -4.63
CA ASP A 159 -14.91 -12.71 -5.86
C ASP A 159 -16.39 -12.33 -5.79
N PHE A 160 -16.81 -11.42 -6.66
CA PHE A 160 -18.19 -11.06 -6.92
C PHE A 160 -18.45 -11.08 -8.43
N GLN A 161 -19.71 -11.24 -8.83
CA GLN A 161 -20.11 -11.21 -10.24
C GLN A 161 -21.56 -10.73 -10.38
N SER A 162 -21.79 -9.75 -11.25
CA SER A 162 -23.13 -9.37 -11.69
C SER A 162 -23.60 -10.29 -12.82
N PRO A 163 -24.91 -10.51 -12.98
CA PRO A 163 -25.43 -11.36 -14.06
C PRO A 163 -25.03 -10.87 -15.45
N GLY A 164 -24.41 -11.75 -16.23
CA GLY A 164 -23.99 -11.43 -17.60
C GLY A 164 -22.68 -10.64 -17.72
N GLU A 165 -22.04 -10.30 -16.60
CA GLU A 165 -20.77 -9.58 -16.56
C GLU A 165 -19.62 -10.54 -16.21
N GLU A 166 -18.37 -10.12 -16.44
CA GLU A 166 -17.22 -10.80 -15.87
C GLU A 166 -17.16 -10.60 -14.36
N SER A 167 -16.39 -11.44 -13.66
CA SER A 167 -16.22 -11.26 -12.22
C SER A 167 -15.36 -10.04 -11.88
N ASP A 168 -15.60 -9.47 -10.70
CA ASP A 168 -14.90 -8.26 -10.26
C ASP A 168 -13.38 -8.47 -10.18
N LEU A 169 -12.93 -9.66 -9.74
CA LEU A 169 -11.52 -9.98 -9.69
C LEU A 169 -10.88 -10.04 -11.10
N GLU A 170 -11.56 -10.60 -12.08
CA GLU A 170 -11.07 -10.63 -13.46
C GLU A 170 -11.08 -9.23 -14.08
N PHE A 171 -12.10 -8.42 -13.81
CA PHE A 171 -12.13 -7.02 -14.20
C PHE A 171 -10.95 -6.25 -13.61
N MET A 172 -10.72 -6.37 -12.29
CA MET A 172 -9.60 -5.70 -11.61
C MET A 172 -8.25 -6.10 -12.20
N LYS A 173 -8.05 -7.38 -12.49
CA LYS A 173 -6.80 -7.87 -13.13
C LYS A 173 -6.56 -7.26 -14.50
N LYS A 174 -7.62 -7.06 -15.30
CA LYS A 174 -7.52 -6.45 -16.63
C LYS A 174 -7.31 -4.95 -16.57
N ALA A 175 -7.99 -4.28 -15.65
CA ALA A 175 -7.92 -2.82 -15.50
C ALA A 175 -6.60 -2.35 -14.88
N LEU A 176 -6.03 -3.12 -13.94
CA LEU A 176 -4.85 -2.71 -13.17
C LEU A 176 -3.65 -2.24 -14.02
N PRO A 177 -3.25 -2.91 -15.12
CA PRO A 177 -2.12 -2.44 -15.94
C PRO A 177 -2.32 -1.04 -16.52
N ASP A 178 -3.53 -0.72 -17.00
CA ASP A 178 -3.83 0.58 -17.59
C ASP A 178 -3.84 1.69 -16.55
N ILE A 179 -4.40 1.40 -15.37
CA ILE A 179 -4.40 2.28 -14.20
C ILE A 179 -2.98 2.58 -13.74
N VAL A 180 -2.16 1.56 -13.56
CA VAL A 180 -0.75 1.71 -13.17
C VAL A 180 -0.02 2.55 -14.19
N GLN A 181 -0.26 2.34 -15.49
CA GLN A 181 0.36 3.14 -16.54
C GLN A 181 -0.06 4.61 -16.49
N ALA A 182 -1.35 4.89 -16.33
CA ALA A 182 -1.89 6.25 -16.23
C ALA A 182 -1.35 6.97 -14.99
N GLY A 183 -1.43 6.33 -13.81
CA GLY A 183 -0.91 6.85 -12.55
C GLY A 183 0.60 7.09 -12.58
N THR A 184 1.36 6.16 -13.16
CA THR A 184 2.82 6.30 -13.32
C THR A 184 3.19 7.52 -14.15
N ARG A 185 2.46 7.80 -15.24
CA ARG A 185 2.70 9.01 -16.06
C ARG A 185 2.40 10.28 -15.30
N ALA A 186 1.27 10.34 -14.59
CA ALA A 186 0.88 11.49 -13.78
C ALA A 186 1.91 11.76 -12.67
N ASP A 187 2.31 10.76 -11.94
CA ASP A 187 3.32 10.86 -10.89
C ASP A 187 4.68 11.28 -11.42
N THR A 188 5.12 10.72 -12.54
CA THR A 188 6.40 11.10 -13.19
C THR A 188 6.42 12.59 -13.52
N ALA A 189 5.35 13.12 -14.09
CA ALA A 189 5.23 14.54 -14.41
C ALA A 189 5.22 15.42 -13.15
N MET A 190 4.49 14.99 -12.11
CA MET A 190 4.44 15.68 -10.82
C MET A 190 5.81 15.73 -10.14
N ILE A 191 6.52 14.61 -10.11
CA ILE A 191 7.88 14.50 -9.55
C ILE A 191 8.83 15.40 -10.32
N ALA A 192 8.84 15.35 -11.66
CA ALA A 192 9.70 16.18 -12.50
C ALA A 192 9.51 17.67 -12.17
N ASN A 193 8.28 18.16 -12.23
CA ASN A 193 7.96 19.56 -11.93
C ASN A 193 8.37 19.97 -10.50
N ARG A 194 8.24 19.06 -9.55
CA ARG A 194 8.63 19.32 -8.16
C ARG A 194 10.14 19.38 -8.01
N LEU A 195 10.87 18.41 -8.55
CA LEU A 195 12.33 18.35 -8.48
C LEU A 195 12.98 19.51 -9.22
N GLU A 196 12.46 19.91 -10.38
CA GLU A 196 12.94 21.11 -11.08
C GLU A 196 12.84 22.37 -10.19
N LYS A 197 11.72 22.56 -9.50
CA LYS A 197 11.54 23.68 -8.55
C LYS A 197 12.51 23.59 -7.37
N ILE A 198 12.70 22.39 -6.81
CA ILE A 198 13.61 22.17 -5.69
C ILE A 198 15.04 22.48 -6.13
N TYR A 199 15.53 21.86 -7.21
CA TYR A 199 16.92 22.00 -7.62
C TYR A 199 17.24 23.36 -8.25
N SER A 200 16.26 24.04 -8.85
CA SER A 200 16.41 25.47 -9.19
C SER A 200 16.66 26.30 -7.93
N LYS A 201 15.96 26.00 -6.82
CA LYS A 201 16.17 26.70 -5.55
C LYS A 201 17.49 26.30 -4.89
N VAL A 202 17.91 25.04 -4.99
CA VAL A 202 19.24 24.59 -4.53
C VAL A 202 20.35 25.37 -5.26
N ALA A 203 20.26 25.48 -6.59
CA ALA A 203 21.23 26.23 -7.38
C ALA A 203 21.26 27.71 -7.01
N GLU A 204 20.10 28.34 -6.78
CA GLU A 204 20.01 29.73 -6.31
C GLU A 204 20.66 29.92 -4.94
N ILE A 205 20.39 29.03 -3.99
CA ILE A 205 20.97 29.08 -2.63
C ILE A 205 22.48 28.81 -2.70
N ALA A 206 22.94 27.87 -3.52
CA ALA A 206 24.34 27.55 -3.68
C ALA A 206 25.15 28.69 -4.32
N ALA A 207 24.49 29.61 -5.05
CA ALA A 207 25.12 30.81 -5.58
C ALA A 207 25.42 31.89 -4.52
N ASP A 208 24.86 31.74 -3.30
CA ASP A 208 25.12 32.63 -2.18
C ASP A 208 26.47 32.30 -1.51
N ASN A 209 27.16 33.30 -1.03
CA ASN A 209 28.41 33.12 -0.27
C ASN A 209 28.20 32.45 1.12
N ARG A 210 26.94 32.38 1.58
CA ARG A 210 26.53 31.73 2.83
C ARG A 210 25.23 30.98 2.59
N PRO A 211 25.28 29.82 1.98
CA PRO A 211 24.09 29.07 1.64
C PRO A 211 23.34 28.66 2.91
N ASN A 212 22.04 28.92 2.90
CA ASN A 212 21.13 28.42 3.94
C ASN A 212 20.11 27.46 3.30
N THR A 213 20.37 26.18 3.47
CA THR A 213 19.56 25.10 2.89
C THR A 213 18.39 24.66 3.78
N GLU A 214 18.29 25.15 5.03
CA GLU A 214 17.22 24.77 5.97
C GLU A 214 15.81 25.01 5.41
N THR A 215 15.65 26.03 4.56
CA THR A 215 14.38 26.34 3.90
C THR A 215 13.91 25.22 2.97
N LEU A 216 14.81 24.32 2.57
CA LEU A 216 14.54 23.17 1.71
C LEU A 216 14.10 21.93 2.51
N ASN A 217 14.29 21.92 3.85
CA ASN A 217 13.93 20.77 4.70
C ASN A 217 12.45 20.42 4.65
N ARG A 218 11.59 21.36 4.25
CA ARG A 218 10.16 21.11 4.00
C ARG A 218 9.88 20.14 2.84
N TYR A 219 10.88 19.81 2.03
CA TYR A 219 10.77 18.84 0.93
C TYR A 219 11.28 17.45 1.31
N LEU A 220 11.81 17.30 2.52
CA LEU A 220 12.24 16.01 3.07
C LEU A 220 11.04 15.24 3.64
N SER A 221 11.10 13.92 3.56
CA SER A 221 10.14 13.06 4.25
C SER A 221 10.24 13.26 5.77
N ARG A 222 9.19 12.90 6.47
CA ARG A 222 9.18 12.97 7.92
C ARG A 222 10.25 12.07 8.55
N GLN A 223 10.49 10.91 7.94
CA GLN A 223 11.50 9.96 8.40
C GLN A 223 12.92 10.50 8.20
N TYR A 224 13.23 10.98 7.00
CA TYR A 224 14.55 11.52 6.69
C TYR A 224 14.84 12.77 7.53
N LEU A 225 13.89 13.70 7.65
CA LEU A 225 14.03 14.91 8.44
C LEU A 225 14.31 14.62 9.92
N LYS A 226 13.64 13.59 10.47
CA LYS A 226 13.93 13.15 11.85
C LYS A 226 15.37 12.69 11.99
N LEU A 227 15.85 11.87 11.07
CA LEU A 227 17.20 11.33 11.09
C LEU A 227 18.25 12.46 10.91
N TYR A 228 18.01 13.36 9.94
CA TYR A 228 18.84 14.53 9.70
C TYR A 228 18.99 15.43 10.94
N ASN A 229 17.88 15.73 11.63
CA ASN A 229 17.89 16.52 12.87
C ASN A 229 18.60 15.80 14.03
N GLU A 230 18.49 14.46 14.10
CA GLU A 230 19.17 13.66 15.12
C GLU A 230 20.69 13.68 14.92
N VAL A 231 21.17 13.61 13.66
CA VAL A 231 22.59 13.81 13.35
C VAL A 231 23.06 15.17 13.82
N GLY A 232 22.36 16.25 13.45
CA GLY A 232 22.72 17.60 13.89
C GLY A 232 22.79 17.76 15.43
N TYR A 233 21.90 17.10 16.14
CA TYR A 233 21.94 17.07 17.62
C TYR A 233 23.23 16.42 18.14
N TRP A 234 23.64 15.29 17.56
CA TRP A 234 24.85 14.59 17.99
C TRP A 234 26.11 15.33 17.57
N GLU A 235 26.16 15.95 16.39
CA GLU A 235 27.26 16.82 15.95
C GLU A 235 27.48 17.98 16.93
N GLU A 236 26.40 18.64 17.36
CA GLU A 236 26.45 19.70 18.37
C GLU A 236 26.97 19.19 19.71
N LYS A 237 26.53 17.99 20.14
CA LYS A 237 26.93 17.38 21.41
C LYS A 237 28.39 16.96 21.47
N LEU A 238 28.89 16.37 20.38
CA LEU A 238 30.26 15.86 20.31
C LEU A 238 31.27 16.94 19.87
N GLY A 239 30.81 18.00 19.21
CA GLY A 239 31.67 19.00 18.60
C GLY A 239 32.43 18.46 17.38
N GLU A 240 31.95 17.34 16.80
CA GLU A 240 32.52 16.67 15.63
C GLU A 240 31.48 16.53 14.55
N MET A 241 31.87 16.64 13.28
CA MET A 241 31.00 16.40 12.14
C MET A 241 30.86 14.90 11.91
N ILE A 242 29.63 14.39 11.98
CA ILE A 242 29.29 13.01 11.61
C ILE A 242 29.23 12.88 10.10
N ILE A 243 28.70 13.92 9.43
CA ILE A 243 28.58 13.96 7.96
C ILE A 243 29.11 15.29 7.44
N GLY A 244 30.23 15.22 6.77
CA GLY A 244 30.97 16.39 6.31
C GLY A 244 30.39 17.08 5.06
N LYS A 245 29.08 16.90 4.73
CA LYS A 245 28.47 17.53 3.55
C LYS A 245 27.02 17.92 3.79
N ASP A 246 26.60 19.02 3.16
CA ASP A 246 25.20 19.41 3.12
C ASP A 246 24.40 18.42 2.22
N CYS A 247 23.23 17.98 2.70
CA CYS A 247 22.44 16.97 1.97
C CYS A 247 21.88 17.47 0.63
N TRP A 248 21.74 18.78 0.45
CA TRP A 248 21.19 19.38 -0.77
C TRP A 248 22.26 19.71 -1.81
N ILE A 249 23.35 20.35 -1.37
CA ILE A 249 24.45 20.79 -2.25
C ILE A 249 25.38 19.63 -2.59
N ARG A 250 25.63 18.72 -1.63
CA ARG A 250 26.42 17.48 -1.80
C ARG A 250 27.93 17.69 -2.04
N LEU A 251 28.39 18.92 -1.99
CA LEU A 251 29.80 19.28 -2.20
C LEU A 251 30.29 20.13 -1.02
N GLN A 252 31.59 20.03 -0.72
CA GLN A 252 32.23 20.89 0.28
C GLN A 252 32.65 22.25 -0.33
N ASP A 253 33.14 22.21 -1.57
CA ASP A 253 33.52 23.37 -2.34
C ASP A 253 32.87 23.32 -3.72
N TRP A 254 32.38 24.44 -4.18
CA TRP A 254 31.78 24.58 -5.51
C TRP A 254 31.98 26.02 -6.03
N ASN A 255 31.83 26.18 -7.35
CA ASN A 255 31.87 27.51 -7.99
C ASN A 255 30.50 27.82 -8.64
N LYS A 256 30.14 27.12 -9.71
CA LYS A 256 28.86 27.32 -10.38
C LYS A 256 28.14 25.96 -10.51
N LEU A 257 27.08 25.77 -9.73
CA LEU A 257 26.29 24.54 -9.75
C LEU A 257 25.09 24.64 -10.68
N GLU A 258 24.93 23.61 -11.49
CA GLU A 258 23.77 23.38 -12.35
C GLU A 258 23.27 21.98 -12.09
N TYR A 259 21.94 21.79 -12.12
CA TYR A 259 21.30 20.50 -11.88
C TYR A 259 20.40 20.11 -13.05
N LYS A 260 20.38 18.83 -13.37
CA LYS A 260 19.50 18.25 -14.40
C LYS A 260 18.85 16.98 -13.86
N ILE A 261 17.54 16.89 -13.99
CA ILE A 261 16.80 15.62 -13.72
C ILE A 261 17.11 14.68 -14.90
N ASP A 262 17.68 13.52 -14.60
CA ASP A 262 18.13 12.55 -15.61
C ASP A 262 17.09 11.44 -15.83
N CYS A 263 16.59 10.85 -14.74
CA CYS A 263 15.66 9.74 -14.79
C CYS A 263 14.67 9.84 -13.61
N ILE A 264 13.43 9.44 -13.84
CA ILE A 264 12.41 9.24 -12.80
C ILE A 264 11.78 7.89 -13.03
N LYS A 265 11.70 7.08 -11.97
CA LYS A 265 11.06 5.76 -11.99
C LYS A 265 10.11 5.64 -10.81
N VAL A 266 8.81 5.70 -11.07
CA VAL A 266 7.77 5.37 -10.10
C VAL A 266 7.77 3.85 -9.92
N THR A 267 7.91 3.38 -8.68
CA THR A 267 8.00 1.95 -8.35
C THR A 267 6.73 1.44 -7.68
N SER A 268 5.95 2.34 -7.09
CA SER A 268 4.61 2.07 -6.53
C SER A 268 3.84 3.39 -6.37
N PRO A 269 2.56 3.38 -6.04
CA PRO A 269 1.80 4.61 -5.77
C PRO A 269 2.38 5.50 -4.66
N SER A 270 3.24 4.96 -3.82
CA SER A 270 3.83 5.70 -2.70
C SER A 270 5.35 5.81 -2.76
N LYS A 271 6.02 5.23 -3.78
CA LYS A 271 7.49 5.22 -3.89
C LYS A 271 7.96 5.47 -5.30
N ALA A 272 8.99 6.28 -5.42
CA ALA A 272 9.69 6.54 -6.68
C ALA A 272 11.18 6.72 -6.43
N VAL A 273 11.95 6.63 -7.50
CA VAL A 273 13.40 6.95 -7.52
C VAL A 273 13.64 7.98 -8.60
N ALA A 274 14.47 8.97 -8.32
CA ALA A 274 14.92 9.92 -9.32
C ALA A 274 16.45 10.04 -9.31
N ASP A 275 17.04 10.17 -10.48
CA ASP A 275 18.45 10.47 -10.64
C ASP A 275 18.59 11.94 -11.06
N VAL A 276 19.47 12.67 -10.37
CA VAL A 276 19.80 14.06 -10.63
C VAL A 276 21.28 14.16 -10.93
N ILE A 277 21.62 14.81 -12.03
CA ILE A 277 23.00 15.14 -12.36
C ILE A 277 23.29 16.55 -11.86
N SER A 278 24.29 16.69 -10.99
CA SER A 278 24.86 17.99 -10.64
C SER A 278 26.12 18.24 -11.48
N THR A 279 26.30 19.46 -11.93
CA THR A 279 27.47 19.90 -12.69
C THR A 279 28.06 21.14 -12.02
N ASP A 280 29.29 21.03 -11.56
CA ASP A 280 30.02 22.15 -11.02
C ASP A 280 31.03 22.64 -12.06
N THR A 281 30.98 23.94 -12.36
CA THR A 281 31.80 24.57 -13.43
C THR A 281 32.81 25.54 -12.82
N TRP A 282 34.08 25.25 -13.01
CA TRP A 282 35.21 26.04 -12.51
C TRP A 282 35.93 26.75 -13.63
N GLN A 283 36.23 28.03 -13.42
CA GLN A 283 37.15 28.78 -14.28
C GLN A 283 38.59 28.60 -13.78
N THR A 284 39.43 27.96 -14.57
CA THR A 284 40.83 27.74 -14.26
C THR A 284 41.72 28.50 -15.25
N PRO A 285 43.01 28.72 -14.93
CA PRO A 285 43.94 29.33 -15.89
C PRO A 285 44.04 28.57 -17.22
N GLU A 286 43.73 27.30 -17.23
CA GLU A 286 43.76 26.42 -18.41
C GLU A 286 42.44 26.40 -19.18
N GLY A 287 41.42 27.10 -18.69
CA GLY A 287 40.07 27.17 -19.26
C GLY A 287 38.99 26.64 -18.31
N GLU A 288 37.77 26.51 -18.83
CA GLU A 288 36.65 26.01 -18.11
C GLU A 288 36.79 24.49 -17.85
N LYS A 289 36.66 24.08 -16.58
CA LYS A 289 36.56 22.66 -16.15
C LYS A 289 35.19 22.36 -15.57
N ARG A 290 34.60 21.23 -15.96
CA ARG A 290 33.29 20.77 -15.48
C ARG A 290 33.43 19.44 -14.76
N TYR A 291 32.86 19.37 -13.55
CA TYR A 291 32.81 18.19 -12.75
C TYR A 291 31.33 17.77 -12.59
N THR A 292 31.00 16.53 -12.94
CA THR A 292 29.65 16.01 -12.83
C THR A 292 29.58 14.92 -11.80
N SER A 293 28.55 14.96 -10.98
CA SER A 293 28.19 13.87 -10.07
C SER A 293 26.73 13.44 -10.27
N LYS A 294 26.41 12.23 -9.90
CA LYS A 294 25.07 11.68 -9.99
C LYS A 294 24.54 11.43 -8.58
N ILE A 295 23.38 12.00 -8.31
CA ILE A 295 22.68 11.89 -7.04
C ILE A 295 21.42 11.06 -7.31
N ARG A 296 21.19 10.00 -6.55
CA ARG A 296 19.93 9.28 -6.51
C ARG A 296 19.10 9.79 -5.36
N LEU A 297 17.82 10.00 -5.62
CA LEU A 297 16.82 10.37 -4.65
C LEU A 297 15.83 9.22 -4.52
N ASP A 298 15.64 8.73 -3.31
CA ASP A 298 14.49 7.93 -3.00
C ASP A 298 13.35 8.87 -2.58
N LEU A 299 12.18 8.66 -3.17
CA LEU A 299 11.02 9.52 -3.00
C LEU A 299 9.87 8.73 -2.39
N VAL A 300 9.16 9.36 -1.46
CA VAL A 300 7.95 8.83 -0.84
C VAL A 300 6.80 9.82 -0.98
N PHE A 301 5.60 9.30 -1.15
CA PHE A 301 4.41 10.15 -1.20
C PHE A 301 3.82 10.31 0.20
N GLU A 302 3.88 11.53 0.71
CA GLU A 302 3.35 11.90 2.03
C GLU A 302 2.58 13.22 1.94
N ASN A 303 1.43 13.29 2.62
CA ASN A 303 0.60 14.51 2.69
C ASN A 303 0.35 15.12 1.31
N ASP A 304 -0.12 14.30 0.37
CA ASP A 304 -0.44 14.65 -1.03
C ASP A 304 0.74 15.23 -1.83
N ASN A 305 1.96 14.91 -1.43
CA ASN A 305 3.16 15.36 -2.10
C ASN A 305 4.27 14.32 -2.14
N TRP A 306 5.06 14.35 -3.22
CA TRP A 306 6.30 13.61 -3.29
C TRP A 306 7.39 14.30 -2.45
N MET A 307 7.91 13.60 -1.46
CA MET A 307 8.95 14.06 -0.53
C MET A 307 10.23 13.25 -0.77
N ILE A 308 11.38 13.86 -0.52
CA ILE A 308 12.67 13.15 -0.59
C ILE A 308 12.86 12.38 0.72
N ASP A 309 13.01 11.06 0.59
CA ASP A 309 13.14 10.13 1.72
C ASP A 309 14.58 9.67 1.94
N ASP A 310 15.42 9.76 0.91
CA ASP A 310 16.85 9.53 1.01
C ASP A 310 17.60 10.18 -0.16
N PHE A 311 18.87 10.45 0.10
CA PHE A 311 19.85 10.81 -0.91
C PHE A 311 20.92 9.74 -0.97
N ALA A 312 21.43 9.45 -2.16
CA ALA A 312 22.55 8.56 -2.32
C ALA A 312 23.48 9.06 -3.42
N ASP A 313 24.77 9.14 -3.11
CA ASP A 313 25.79 9.49 -4.09
C ASP A 313 26.26 8.27 -4.87
N TYR A 314 26.49 8.45 -6.15
CA TYR A 314 27.13 7.43 -6.97
C TYR A 314 28.64 7.47 -6.74
N ASN A 315 29.19 6.47 -6.06
CA ASN A 315 30.61 6.44 -5.69
C ASN A 315 31.57 6.00 -6.82
N GLY A 316 31.06 5.67 -8.01
CA GLY A 316 31.86 5.28 -9.17
C GLY A 316 32.61 3.93 -9.03
N ILE A 317 32.73 3.40 -7.82
CA ILE A 317 33.42 2.14 -7.53
C ILE A 317 32.37 1.05 -7.43
N GLY A 318 32.32 0.17 -8.43
CA GLY A 318 31.36 -0.94 -8.46
C GLY A 318 29.91 -0.56 -8.79
N GLY A 319 29.63 0.70 -9.15
CA GLY A 319 28.28 1.15 -9.53
C GLY A 319 27.28 1.21 -8.36
N LEU A 320 27.77 1.30 -7.13
CA LEU A 320 26.95 1.34 -5.93
C LEU A 320 26.57 2.77 -5.55
N TYR A 321 25.37 2.93 -5.01
CA TYR A 321 24.92 4.16 -4.38
C TYR A 321 25.07 4.02 -2.86
N GLU A 322 25.64 5.04 -2.24
CA GLU A 322 25.78 5.11 -0.78
C GLU A 322 24.68 6.02 -0.23
N SER A 323 23.78 5.41 0.57
CA SER A 323 22.59 6.04 1.15
C SER A 323 22.98 6.92 2.34
N ASP A 324 22.47 8.15 2.38
CA ASP A 324 22.65 9.05 3.51
C ASP A 324 21.93 8.54 4.76
N SER A 325 20.74 8.02 4.61
CA SER A 325 19.99 7.45 5.75
C SER A 325 20.76 6.34 6.46
N LYS A 326 21.50 5.53 5.70
CA LYS A 326 22.35 4.49 6.25
C LYS A 326 23.57 5.09 6.98
N LEU A 327 24.25 6.03 6.34
CA LEU A 327 25.41 6.72 6.92
C LEU A 327 25.00 7.46 8.23
N TYR A 328 23.85 8.11 8.22
CA TYR A 328 23.31 8.83 9.38
C TYR A 328 23.01 7.85 10.53
N ALA A 329 22.38 6.72 10.24
CA ALA A 329 22.07 5.71 11.25
C ALA A 329 23.35 5.10 11.87
N GLU A 330 24.37 4.83 11.03
CA GLU A 330 25.67 4.34 11.49
C GLU A 330 26.39 5.39 12.35
N GLY A 331 26.45 6.64 11.91
CA GLY A 331 27.09 7.74 12.65
C GLY A 331 26.39 8.05 13.97
N ILE A 332 25.06 8.01 14.05
CA ILE A 332 24.32 8.15 15.30
C ILE A 332 24.67 7.01 16.26
N LYS A 333 24.78 5.78 15.77
CA LYS A 333 25.17 4.64 16.60
C LYS A 333 26.55 4.81 17.18
N GLU A 334 27.54 5.21 16.36
CA GLU A 334 28.90 5.49 16.82
C GLU A 334 28.94 6.64 17.85
N ALA A 335 28.16 7.71 17.64
CA ALA A 335 28.02 8.81 18.57
C ALA A 335 27.45 8.39 19.93
N LEU A 336 26.46 7.51 19.94
CA LEU A 336 25.90 6.93 21.17
C LEU A 336 26.93 6.10 21.94
N GLU A 337 27.69 5.24 21.23
CA GLU A 337 28.72 4.41 21.84
C GLU A 337 29.84 5.29 22.47
N LEU A 338 30.27 6.35 21.80
CA LEU A 338 31.24 7.30 22.33
C LEU A 338 30.72 8.03 23.55
N PHE A 339 29.45 8.44 23.56
CA PHE A 339 28.82 9.15 24.67
C PHE A 339 28.68 8.26 25.90
N GLU A 340 28.24 7.00 25.72
CA GLU A 340 28.15 6.00 26.80
C GLU A 340 29.53 5.70 27.40
N GLY A 341 30.54 5.47 26.56
CA GLY A 341 31.92 5.27 27.05
C GLY A 341 32.51 6.45 27.80
N THR A 342 32.11 7.68 27.46
CA THR A 342 32.52 8.89 28.19
C THR A 342 31.84 8.99 29.53
N ILE A 343 30.59 8.58 29.67
CA ILE A 343 29.86 8.53 30.95
C ILE A 343 30.49 7.51 31.90
N ASP A 344 30.82 6.30 31.37
CA ASP A 344 31.46 5.25 32.16
C ASP A 344 32.82 5.71 32.70
N TYR A 345 33.65 6.31 31.84
CA TYR A 345 34.94 6.85 32.22
C TYR A 345 34.83 7.95 33.33
N MET A 346 33.82 8.84 33.19
CA MET A 346 33.59 9.89 34.20
C MET A 346 33.05 9.34 35.52
N THR A 347 32.33 8.23 35.50
CA THR A 347 31.80 7.58 36.71
C THR A 347 32.88 6.78 37.45
N GLU A 348 33.75 6.10 36.73
CA GLU A 348 34.89 5.35 37.29
C GLU A 348 35.95 6.27 37.94
N ASN A 349 36.18 7.46 37.37
CA ASN A 349 37.17 8.41 37.92
C ASN A 349 36.65 9.33 39.04
N LYS A 350 35.39 9.17 39.46
CA LYS A 350 34.79 9.87 40.61
C LYS A 350 34.78 9.02 41.89
N GLN A 351 35.28 7.80 41.87
CA GLN A 351 35.54 6.96 43.04
C GLN A 351 36.99 7.07 43.48
#